data_82058d962eaf7c29dddc9117240dcb4d
#
_entry.id   82058d962eaf7c29dddc9117240dcb4d
#
_cell.length_a   1.000
_cell.length_b   1.000
_cell.length_c   1.000
_cell.angle_alpha   90.00
_cell.angle_beta   90.00
_cell.angle_gamma   90.00
#
_symmetry.space_group_name_H-M   'P 1'
#
loop_
_entity.id
_entity.type
_entity.pdbx_description
1 polymer ?
#
loop_
_entity_poly.entity_id
_entity_poly.type
_entity_poly.pdbx_seq_one_letter_code
_entity_poly.pdbx_strand_id
1 'polypeptide(L)'
;MSLEGERSEALKVLMLQGEETIAPSLFHAEVSNACFKYLAFGSLVEKEARLLLERAEVLIDRFYDDATLAKEALSEAAHYRHSAYDMFYLVLARRTGATLFTLDKKMWALARDIRVNCIEEVDLTELGA
;
A
#
# COMPACT_ATOMS: atom_id res chain seq x y z
N MET A 1 -4.72 17.86 -6.74
CA MET A 1 -3.69 16.87 -6.37
C MET A 1 -4.27 15.47 -6.46
N SER A 2 -3.56 14.55 -7.09
CA SER A 2 -4.05 13.19 -7.21
C SER A 2 -3.98 12.44 -5.89
N LEU A 3 -4.82 11.43 -5.72
CA LEU A 3 -4.82 10.57 -4.55
C LEU A 3 -3.45 9.95 -4.30
N GLU A 4 -2.75 9.60 -5.36
CA GLU A 4 -1.40 9.03 -5.29
C GLU A 4 -0.35 10.04 -4.88
N GLY A 5 -0.52 11.31 -5.22
CA GLY A 5 0.34 12.38 -4.72
C GLY A 5 0.29 12.48 -3.22
N GLU A 6 -0.92 12.40 -2.65
CA GLU A 6 -1.12 12.42 -1.21
C GLU A 6 -0.52 11.20 -0.53
N ARG A 7 -0.69 10.01 -1.10
CA ARG A 7 -0.07 8.78 -0.59
C ARG A 7 1.45 8.90 -0.60
N SER A 8 2.00 9.42 -1.69
CA SER A 8 3.45 9.58 -1.84
C SER A 8 4.02 10.50 -0.77
N GLU A 9 3.36 11.62 -0.50
CA GLU A 9 3.81 12.55 0.54
C GLU A 9 3.72 11.92 1.93
N ALA A 10 2.62 11.23 2.23
CA ALA A 10 2.45 10.55 3.51
C ALA A 10 3.53 9.49 3.73
N LEU A 11 3.84 8.70 2.70
CA LEU A 11 4.89 7.69 2.77
C LEU A 11 6.26 8.31 2.98
N LYS A 12 6.55 9.43 2.30
CA LYS A 12 7.81 10.15 2.49
C LYS A 12 7.99 10.61 3.93
N VAL A 13 6.92 11.13 4.54
CA VAL A 13 6.97 11.57 5.92
C VAL A 13 7.26 10.41 6.86
N LEU A 14 6.59 9.27 6.66
CA LEU A 14 6.84 8.08 7.46
C LEU A 14 8.28 7.59 7.31
N MET A 15 8.82 7.63 6.09
CA MET A 15 10.21 7.25 5.84
C MET A 15 11.22 8.18 6.52
N LEU A 16 10.91 9.48 6.57
CA LEU A 16 11.76 10.45 7.26
C LEU A 16 11.82 10.20 8.76
N GLN A 17 10.85 9.48 9.31
CA GLN A 17 10.85 9.07 10.71
C GLN A 17 11.67 7.80 10.95
N GLY A 18 12.28 7.27 9.92
CA GLY A 18 13.15 6.10 10.02
C GLY A 18 12.45 4.76 10.11
N GLU A 19 11.16 4.71 9.83
CA GLU A 19 10.43 3.45 9.84
C GLU A 19 10.66 2.66 8.56
N GLU A 20 10.78 1.34 8.69
CA GLU A 20 10.90 0.44 7.55
C GLU A 20 9.54 0.32 6.86
N THR A 21 9.54 0.46 5.54
CA THR A 21 8.34 0.33 4.72
C THR A 21 8.36 -1.02 4.03
N ILE A 22 7.33 -1.83 4.23
CA ILE A 22 7.22 -3.17 3.64
C ILE A 22 5.95 -3.32 2.83
N ALA A 23 5.98 -4.25 1.88
CA ALA A 23 4.82 -4.56 1.06
C ALA A 23 4.90 -6.01 0.56
N PRO A 24 3.76 -6.62 0.21
CA PRO A 24 3.79 -7.90 -0.50
C PRO A 24 4.26 -7.67 -1.93
N SER A 25 4.83 -8.67 -2.57
CA SER A 25 5.35 -8.56 -3.94
C SER A 25 4.26 -8.19 -4.96
N LEU A 26 3.00 -8.48 -4.66
CA LEU A 26 1.82 -8.01 -5.38
C LEU A 26 1.86 -6.50 -5.67
N PHE A 27 2.52 -5.72 -4.82
CA PHE A 27 2.67 -4.27 -4.96
C PHE A 27 3.15 -3.88 -6.37
N HIS A 28 4.11 -4.62 -6.92
CA HIS A 28 4.66 -4.33 -8.25
C HIS A 28 3.57 -4.37 -9.33
N ALA A 29 2.72 -5.40 -9.28
CA ALA A 29 1.65 -5.56 -10.24
C ALA A 29 0.57 -4.48 -10.08
N GLU A 30 0.22 -4.18 -8.84
CA GLU A 30 -0.81 -3.17 -8.57
C GLU A 30 -0.39 -1.78 -8.98
N VAL A 31 0.85 -1.39 -8.67
CA VAL A 31 1.35 -0.07 -9.06
C VAL A 31 1.54 0.02 -10.56
N SER A 32 2.00 -1.06 -11.19
CA SER A 32 2.11 -1.11 -12.65
C SER A 32 0.75 -0.87 -13.32
N ASN A 33 -0.30 -1.50 -12.78
CA ASN A 33 -1.65 -1.31 -13.31
C ASN A 33 -2.17 0.11 -13.06
N ALA A 34 -1.84 0.70 -11.91
CA ALA A 34 -2.21 2.08 -11.62
C ALA A 34 -1.54 3.04 -12.62
N CYS A 35 -0.26 2.81 -12.92
CA CYS A 35 0.47 3.61 -13.91
C CYS A 35 -0.13 3.44 -15.31
N PHE A 36 -0.56 2.23 -15.64
CA PHE A 36 -1.24 1.96 -16.91
C PHE A 36 -2.51 2.80 -17.06
N LYS A 37 -3.27 2.95 -15.97
CA LYS A 37 -4.50 3.75 -16.01
C LYS A 37 -4.21 5.21 -16.38
N TYR A 38 -3.11 5.77 -15.90
CA TYR A 38 -2.69 7.12 -16.27
C TYR A 38 -2.34 7.21 -17.76
N LEU A 39 -1.69 6.18 -18.31
CA LEU A 39 -1.42 6.09 -19.73
C LEU A 39 -2.72 6.04 -20.55
N ALA A 40 -3.64 5.18 -20.11
CA ALA A 40 -4.91 4.97 -20.79
C ALA A 40 -5.76 6.25 -20.85
N PHE A 41 -5.71 7.07 -19.80
CA PHE A 41 -6.42 8.34 -19.75
C PHE A 41 -5.64 9.51 -20.34
N GLY A 42 -4.43 9.26 -20.86
CA GLY A 42 -3.62 10.29 -21.51
C GLY A 42 -2.95 11.27 -20.56
N SER A 43 -2.94 11.00 -19.26
CA SER A 43 -2.32 11.88 -18.27
C SER A 43 -0.81 11.79 -18.26
N LEU A 44 -0.25 10.66 -18.68
CA LEU A 44 1.19 10.42 -18.72
C LEU A 44 1.58 9.75 -20.03
N VAL A 45 2.83 9.97 -20.45
CA VAL A 45 3.45 9.17 -21.51
C VAL A 45 4.19 7.99 -20.89
N GLU A 46 4.54 6.98 -21.68
CA GLU A 46 5.14 5.74 -21.20
C GLU A 46 6.38 5.97 -20.34
N LYS A 47 7.27 6.87 -20.76
CA LYS A 47 8.48 7.19 -20.03
C LYS A 47 8.17 7.71 -18.62
N GLU A 48 7.18 8.58 -18.52
CA GLU A 48 6.75 9.13 -17.24
C GLU A 48 6.12 8.07 -16.35
N ALA A 49 5.31 7.18 -16.93
CA ALA A 49 4.69 6.09 -16.20
C ALA A 49 5.72 5.12 -15.62
N ARG A 50 6.76 4.79 -16.41
CA ARG A 50 7.85 3.93 -15.94
C ARG A 50 8.61 4.56 -14.79
N LEU A 51 8.87 5.87 -14.88
CA LEU A 51 9.55 6.58 -13.80
C LEU A 51 8.74 6.59 -12.52
N LEU A 52 7.42 6.77 -12.65
CA LEU A 52 6.51 6.74 -11.51
C LEU A 52 6.54 5.36 -10.82
N LEU A 53 6.53 4.28 -11.61
CA LEU A 53 6.65 2.92 -11.09
C LEU A 53 7.95 2.73 -10.32
N GLU A 54 9.08 3.12 -10.92
CA GLU A 54 10.38 3.01 -10.28
C GLU A 54 10.45 3.75 -8.97
N ARG A 55 9.92 4.96 -8.93
CA ARG A 55 9.89 5.77 -7.70
C ARG A 55 9.03 5.14 -6.62
N ALA A 56 7.89 4.56 -7.00
CA ALA A 56 7.03 3.87 -6.04
C ALA A 56 7.76 2.65 -5.45
N GLU A 57 8.43 1.88 -6.29
CA GLU A 57 9.16 0.70 -5.84
C GLU A 57 10.30 1.03 -4.90
N VAL A 58 10.99 2.13 -5.15
CA VAL A 58 12.11 2.59 -4.30
C VAL A 58 11.64 2.99 -2.89
N LEU A 59 10.39 3.40 -2.75
CA LEU A 59 9.83 3.75 -1.45
C LEU A 59 9.67 2.56 -0.51
N ILE A 60 9.68 1.35 -1.04
CA ILE A 60 9.50 0.13 -0.26
C ILE A 60 10.88 -0.46 0.08
N ASP A 61 11.15 -0.63 1.36
CA ASP A 61 12.43 -1.16 1.83
C ASP A 61 12.55 -2.67 1.66
N ARG A 62 11.44 -3.38 1.81
CA ARG A 62 11.44 -4.84 1.71
C ARG A 62 10.12 -5.35 1.14
N PHE A 63 10.23 -6.30 0.21
CA PHE A 63 9.09 -7.01 -0.32
C PHE A 63 9.03 -8.43 0.23
N TYR A 64 7.82 -8.88 0.55
CA TYR A 64 7.55 -10.24 1.00
C TYR A 64 6.88 -11.02 -0.13
N ASP A 65 7.32 -12.25 -0.33
CA ASP A 65 6.77 -13.11 -1.40
C ASP A 65 5.29 -13.41 -1.13
N ASP A 66 4.45 -13.09 -2.10
CA ASP A 66 3.02 -13.36 -2.05
C ASP A 66 2.70 -14.82 -1.74
N ALA A 67 3.53 -15.76 -2.21
CA ALA A 67 3.30 -17.17 -1.98
C ALA A 67 3.24 -17.51 -0.48
N THR A 68 3.96 -16.77 0.35
CA THR A 68 3.96 -17.02 1.79
C THR A 68 2.70 -16.50 2.49
N LEU A 69 1.94 -15.64 1.82
CA LEU A 69 0.76 -14.98 2.37
C LEU A 69 -0.55 -15.51 1.80
N ALA A 70 -0.47 -16.22 0.68
CA ALA A 70 -1.65 -16.52 -0.15
C ALA A 70 -2.74 -17.32 0.56
N LYS A 71 -2.38 -18.37 1.28
CA LYS A 71 -3.37 -19.21 1.96
C LYS A 71 -4.12 -18.47 3.06
N GLU A 72 -3.39 -17.73 3.87
CA GLU A 72 -3.98 -16.94 4.93
C GLU A 72 -4.84 -15.80 4.36
N ALA A 73 -4.35 -15.16 3.29
CA ALA A 73 -5.10 -14.12 2.62
C ALA A 73 -6.42 -14.65 2.04
N LEU A 74 -6.40 -15.86 1.47
CA LEU A 74 -7.61 -16.49 0.95
C LEU A 74 -8.60 -16.78 2.09
N SER A 75 -8.11 -17.29 3.21
CA SER A 75 -8.97 -17.60 4.37
C SER A 75 -9.65 -16.33 4.91
N GLU A 76 -8.89 -15.25 5.03
CA GLU A 76 -9.43 -13.98 5.49
C GLU A 76 -10.41 -13.38 4.48
N ALA A 77 -10.11 -13.50 3.18
CA ALA A 77 -11.01 -13.04 2.13
C ALA A 77 -12.35 -13.77 2.18
N ALA A 78 -12.31 -15.09 2.40
CA ALA A 78 -13.52 -15.90 2.53
C ALA A 78 -14.34 -15.51 3.77
N HIS A 79 -13.65 -15.25 4.89
CA HIS A 79 -14.30 -14.90 6.15
C HIS A 79 -14.99 -13.54 6.07
N TYR A 80 -14.33 -12.55 5.52
CA TYR A 80 -14.85 -11.18 5.44
C TYR A 80 -15.56 -10.86 4.13
N ARG A 81 -15.57 -11.80 3.18
CA ARG A 81 -16.14 -11.61 1.84
C ARG A 81 -15.58 -10.36 1.16
N HIS A 82 -14.28 -10.25 1.20
CA HIS A 82 -13.54 -9.12 0.65
C HIS A 82 -12.43 -9.63 -0.28
N SER A 83 -11.98 -8.77 -1.20
CA SER A 83 -10.93 -9.12 -2.16
C SER A 83 -9.69 -9.68 -1.48
N ALA A 84 -9.18 -10.81 -1.99
CA ALA A 84 -7.97 -11.42 -1.46
C ALA A 84 -6.75 -10.50 -1.64
N TYR A 85 -6.72 -9.67 -2.67
CA TYR A 85 -5.60 -8.75 -2.89
C TYR A 85 -5.36 -7.84 -1.70
N ASP A 86 -6.42 -7.27 -1.15
CA ASP A 86 -6.32 -6.40 0.03
C ASP A 86 -5.88 -7.19 1.26
N MET A 87 -6.29 -8.45 1.35
CA MET A 87 -5.92 -9.32 2.47
C MET A 87 -4.44 -9.65 2.50
N PHE A 88 -3.73 -9.62 1.36
CA PHE A 88 -2.28 -9.77 1.36
C PHE A 88 -1.61 -8.71 2.23
N TYR A 89 -2.07 -7.47 2.12
CA TYR A 89 -1.51 -6.36 2.91
C TYR A 89 -1.85 -6.51 4.39
N LEU A 90 -3.10 -6.86 4.71
CA LEU A 90 -3.54 -7.03 6.10
C LEU A 90 -2.83 -8.19 6.78
N VAL A 91 -2.70 -9.32 6.10
CA VAL A 91 -2.01 -10.51 6.62
C VAL A 91 -0.54 -10.19 6.89
N LEU A 92 0.10 -9.51 5.94
CA LEU A 92 1.50 -9.11 6.11
C LEU A 92 1.67 -8.19 7.31
N ALA A 93 0.81 -7.20 7.45
CA ALA A 93 0.87 -6.27 8.58
C ALA A 93 0.66 -7.01 9.91
N ARG A 94 -0.29 -7.94 9.96
CA ARG A 94 -0.55 -8.73 11.18
C ARG A 94 0.65 -9.60 11.56
N ARG A 95 1.26 -10.27 10.59
CA ARG A 95 2.41 -11.14 10.83
C ARG A 95 3.64 -10.40 11.33
N THR A 96 3.84 -9.19 10.84
CA THR A 96 5.05 -8.41 11.12
C THR A 96 4.86 -7.39 12.25
N GLY A 97 3.62 -7.16 12.65
CA GLY A 97 3.31 -6.09 13.59
C GLY A 97 3.38 -4.71 12.97
N ALA A 98 3.44 -4.64 11.64
CA ALA A 98 3.51 -3.36 10.93
C ALA A 98 2.18 -2.61 11.00
N THR A 99 2.25 -1.30 10.77
CA THR A 99 1.08 -0.45 10.68
C THR A 99 0.67 -0.34 9.21
N LEU A 100 -0.61 -0.56 8.93
CA LEU A 100 -1.15 -0.43 7.58
C LEU A 100 -1.40 1.04 7.26
N PHE A 101 -0.92 1.47 6.10
CA PHE A 101 -1.27 2.78 5.55
C PHE A 101 -2.20 2.59 4.36
N THR A 102 -3.40 3.17 4.42
CA THR A 102 -4.37 3.10 3.33
C THR A 102 -5.35 4.26 3.43
N LEU A 103 -5.87 4.69 2.29
CA LEU A 103 -6.94 5.68 2.20
C LEU A 103 -8.32 5.03 2.00
N ASP A 104 -8.36 3.70 1.89
CA ASP A 104 -9.60 2.97 1.69
C ASP A 104 -10.28 2.72 3.03
N LYS A 105 -11.48 3.29 3.22
CA LYS A 105 -12.25 3.18 4.46
C LYS A 105 -12.64 1.73 4.79
N LYS A 106 -12.86 0.91 3.78
CA LYS A 106 -13.18 -0.51 3.99
C LYS A 106 -11.98 -1.23 4.60
N MET A 107 -10.78 -0.87 4.19
CA MET A 107 -9.55 -1.43 4.76
C MET A 107 -9.35 -0.99 6.20
N TRP A 108 -9.74 0.23 6.57
CA TRP A 108 -9.69 0.69 7.96
C TRP A 108 -10.52 -0.20 8.88
N ALA A 109 -11.77 -0.49 8.46
CA ALA A 109 -12.67 -1.33 9.24
C ALA A 109 -12.13 -2.76 9.37
N LEU A 110 -11.62 -3.32 8.27
CA LEU A 110 -11.03 -4.65 8.29
C LEU A 110 -9.79 -4.71 9.17
N ALA A 111 -8.92 -3.71 9.09
CA ALA A 111 -7.72 -3.64 9.92
C ALA A 111 -8.07 -3.65 11.40
N ARG A 112 -9.11 -2.93 11.77
CA ARG A 112 -9.59 -2.90 13.17
C ARG A 112 -10.05 -4.29 13.61
N ASP A 113 -10.83 -4.98 12.79
CA ASP A 113 -11.36 -6.30 13.11
C ASP A 113 -10.25 -7.35 13.24
N ILE A 114 -9.22 -7.26 12.42
CA ILE A 114 -8.09 -8.17 12.42
C ILE A 114 -7.01 -7.77 13.45
N ARG A 115 -7.20 -6.64 14.11
CA ARG A 115 -6.26 -6.06 15.09
C ARG A 115 -4.93 -5.64 14.48
N VAL A 116 -5.00 -5.03 13.31
CA VAL A 116 -3.85 -4.41 12.66
C VAL A 116 -3.94 -2.90 12.89
N ASN A 117 -2.85 -2.32 13.33
CA ASN A 117 -2.77 -0.86 13.47
C ASN A 117 -2.86 -0.23 12.08
N CYS A 118 -3.67 0.82 11.96
CA CYS A 118 -3.90 1.46 10.69
C CYS A 118 -3.76 2.97 10.82
N ILE A 119 -3.01 3.58 9.90
CA ILE A 119 -2.94 5.03 9.77
C ILE A 119 -3.95 5.42 8.70
N GLU A 120 -5.01 6.08 9.11
CA GLU A 120 -6.08 6.52 8.22
C GLU A 120 -5.74 7.83 7.55
N GLU A 121 -5.01 8.68 8.28
CA GLU A 121 -4.63 10.01 7.84
C GLU A 121 -3.30 10.38 8.47
N VAL A 122 -2.43 11.03 7.70
CA VAL A 122 -1.16 11.55 8.19
C VAL A 122 -1.27 13.07 8.27
N ASP A 123 -1.10 13.62 9.47
CA ASP A 123 -1.03 15.06 9.66
C ASP A 123 0.41 15.52 9.45
N LEU A 124 0.65 16.07 8.28
CA LEU A 124 1.97 16.54 7.89
C LEU A 124 2.47 17.70 8.74
N THR A 125 1.57 18.48 9.33
CA THR A 125 1.98 19.61 10.16
C THR A 125 2.51 19.15 11.52
N GLU A 126 1.94 18.09 12.10
CA GLU A 126 2.43 17.50 13.34
C GLU A 126 3.79 16.85 13.18
N LEU A 127 4.14 16.46 11.95
CA LEU A 127 5.40 15.78 11.66
C LEU A 127 6.53 16.74 11.29
N GLY A 128 6.34 18.01 11.53
CA GLY A 128 7.38 19.01 11.33
C GLY A 128 7.61 19.44 9.90
N ALA A 129 6.61 19.25 9.09
CA ALA A 129 6.67 19.66 7.69
C ALA A 129 6.49 21.17 7.57
#